data_656aa5807d582625d7bebccf21135083
#
_entry.id   656aa5807d582625d7bebccf21135083
#
_cell.length_a   1.000
_cell.length_b   1.000
_cell.length_c   1.000
_cell.angle_alpha   90.00
_cell.angle_beta   90.00
_cell.angle_gamma   90.00
#
_symmetry.space_group_name_H-M   'P 1'
#
loop_
_entity.id
_entity.type
_entity.pdbx_description
1 polymer ?
#
loop_
_entity_poly.entity_id
_entity_poly.type
_entity_poly.pdbx_seq_one_letter_code
_entity_poly.pdbx_strand_id
1 'polypeptide(L)'
;MKYSKDPQNSADPNDLAGYLALREGAAVVDRSDRNLLRLTGKDPIGMLNAVLTNDVPTHEDHGIYAMLLDPKGRIQTDLRVVKAGDETLIDTEPEGAEAAKEILTRYAPFSRVRLEELSDWEVLGHYGPRATELLGNPDLAEHEATRAEIGGVSVLVVGVAVPVSGYDLIGPPQALAAVREHLIETGATTAGADAHETARIEAGVPRFGADITPENFPGESENALERAVSFGKGCYPGQETVARMHYRGSPNKKLYRFELEPGSMEPPEAGDEILQGEKKLVGPISSANVVGWLTSVAPPQVDGKVYALGYLARKADLQAPMRAEDVKVLASKPA
;
A
#
# COMPACT_ATOMS: atom_id res chain seq x y z
N MET A 1 6.28 -15.68 5.35
CA MET A 1 7.72 -15.98 5.24
C MET A 1 8.39 -15.33 6.44
N LYS A 2 9.06 -16.07 7.32
CA LYS A 2 9.69 -15.49 8.53
C LYS A 2 10.92 -14.71 8.10
N TYR A 3 10.94 -13.40 8.32
CA TYR A 3 12.16 -12.62 8.22
C TYR A 3 13.21 -13.24 9.13
N SER A 4 14.37 -13.55 8.57
CA SER A 4 15.47 -14.15 9.32
C SER A 4 16.02 -13.09 10.27
N LYS A 5 15.96 -13.38 11.58
CA LYS A 5 16.60 -12.58 12.61
C LYS A 5 18.13 -12.78 12.50
N ASP A 6 18.80 -11.82 11.88
CA ASP A 6 20.24 -11.66 12.05
C ASP A 6 20.48 -10.44 12.93
N PRO A 7 20.97 -10.61 14.18
CA PRO A 7 21.16 -9.50 15.13
C PRO A 7 22.31 -8.53 14.77
N GLN A 8 22.93 -8.70 13.61
CA GLN A 8 24.00 -7.85 13.11
C GLN A 8 23.57 -6.87 12.04
N ASN A 9 22.26 -6.76 11.76
CA ASN A 9 21.75 -5.79 10.78
C ASN A 9 21.67 -4.38 11.39
N SER A 10 22.84 -3.75 11.58
CA SER A 10 22.94 -2.30 11.52
C SER A 10 22.33 -1.89 10.16
N ALA A 11 21.38 -0.96 10.15
CA ALA A 11 20.72 -0.45 8.97
C ALA A 11 21.68 -0.41 7.78
N ASP A 12 21.38 -1.13 6.71
CA ASP A 12 22.25 -1.15 5.53
C ASP A 12 22.48 0.30 5.12
N PRO A 13 23.73 0.78 5.00
CA PRO A 13 24.01 2.15 4.56
C PRO A 13 23.32 2.49 3.23
N ASN A 14 23.03 1.48 2.39
CA ASN A 14 22.26 1.65 1.16
C ASN A 14 20.78 1.94 1.43
N ASP A 15 20.18 1.40 2.47
CA ASP A 15 18.78 1.68 2.82
C ASP A 15 18.59 3.10 3.31
N LEU A 16 19.56 3.66 4.04
CA LEU A 16 19.55 5.05 4.43
C LEU A 16 19.66 6.00 3.22
N ALA A 17 20.60 5.72 2.31
CA ALA A 17 20.75 6.53 1.09
C ALA A 17 19.49 6.45 0.21
N GLY A 18 18.90 5.26 0.09
CA GLY A 18 17.65 5.02 -0.61
C GLY A 18 16.47 5.77 0.03
N TYR A 19 16.34 5.72 1.35
CA TYR A 19 15.30 6.46 2.06
C TYR A 19 15.43 7.97 1.90
N LEU A 20 16.64 8.51 1.99
CA LEU A 20 16.89 9.95 1.74
C LEU A 20 16.57 10.33 0.29
N ALA A 21 16.89 9.46 -0.67
CA ALA A 21 16.56 9.70 -2.07
C ALA A 21 15.04 9.72 -2.33
N LEU A 22 14.26 8.88 -1.64
CA LEU A 22 12.80 8.91 -1.67
C LEU A 22 12.23 10.24 -1.13
N ARG A 23 12.90 10.88 -0.19
CA ARG A 23 12.44 12.13 0.45
C ARG A 23 12.92 13.40 -0.23
N GLU A 24 14.13 13.40 -0.77
CA GLU A 24 14.82 14.63 -1.18
C GLU A 24 15.34 14.58 -2.62
N GLY A 25 15.38 13.40 -3.23
CA GLY A 25 15.95 13.12 -4.53
C GLY A 25 15.03 12.35 -5.46
N ALA A 26 15.58 11.31 -6.05
CA ALA A 26 14.85 10.28 -6.80
C ALA A 26 15.45 8.91 -6.52
N ALA A 27 14.60 7.93 -6.28
CA ALA A 27 14.98 6.56 -6.01
C ALA A 27 14.40 5.58 -7.03
N VAL A 28 15.13 4.50 -7.28
CA VAL A 28 14.65 3.32 -8.00
C VAL A 28 14.43 2.20 -7.00
N VAL A 29 13.22 1.64 -6.96
CA VAL A 29 12.78 0.60 -6.03
C VAL A 29 12.36 -0.64 -6.80
N ASP A 30 12.86 -1.79 -6.39
CA ASP A 30 12.38 -3.07 -6.93
C ASP A 30 10.98 -3.39 -6.39
N ARG A 31 10.02 -3.58 -7.30
CA ARG A 31 8.63 -3.96 -7.02
C ARG A 31 8.23 -5.18 -7.85
N SER A 32 9.20 -6.03 -8.18
CA SER A 32 8.98 -7.26 -8.96
C SER A 32 8.13 -8.31 -8.25
N ASP A 33 7.91 -8.15 -6.94
CA ASP A 33 7.01 -8.95 -6.12
C ASP A 33 5.52 -8.73 -6.44
N ARG A 34 5.18 -7.63 -7.12
CA ARG A 34 3.78 -7.33 -7.47
C ARG A 34 3.23 -8.28 -8.52
N ASN A 35 1.95 -8.59 -8.40
CA ASN A 35 1.27 -9.48 -9.34
C ASN A 35 0.44 -8.70 -10.35
N LEU A 36 0.61 -9.05 -11.61
CA LEU A 36 -0.05 -8.39 -12.73
C LEU A 36 -0.98 -9.37 -13.46
N LEU A 37 -2.25 -8.96 -13.65
CA LEU A 37 -3.23 -9.66 -14.48
C LEU A 37 -3.64 -8.74 -15.62
N ARG A 38 -3.69 -9.27 -16.86
CA ARG A 38 -4.26 -8.58 -18.01
C ARG A 38 -5.71 -9.03 -18.22
N LEU A 39 -6.59 -8.07 -18.41
CA LEU A 39 -7.98 -8.31 -18.75
C LEU A 39 -8.21 -7.94 -20.22
N THR A 40 -8.79 -8.86 -20.96
CA THR A 40 -9.15 -8.69 -22.38
C THR A 40 -10.58 -9.18 -22.62
N GLY A 41 -11.17 -8.79 -23.73
CA GLY A 41 -12.51 -9.29 -24.11
C GLY A 41 -13.52 -8.17 -24.32
N LYS A 42 -14.80 -8.49 -24.11
CA LYS A 42 -15.89 -7.58 -24.56
C LYS A 42 -16.07 -6.38 -23.63
N ASP A 43 -16.08 -6.61 -22.31
CA ASP A 43 -16.44 -5.57 -21.34
C ASP A 43 -15.66 -5.72 -20.00
N PRO A 44 -14.33 -5.53 -20.02
CA PRO A 44 -13.54 -5.56 -18.80
C PRO A 44 -13.97 -4.49 -17.79
N ILE A 45 -14.26 -3.28 -18.23
CA ILE A 45 -14.62 -2.15 -17.37
C ILE A 45 -15.98 -2.36 -16.71
N GLY A 46 -16.98 -2.83 -17.45
CA GLY A 46 -18.30 -3.17 -16.87
C GLY A 46 -18.20 -4.29 -15.84
N MET A 47 -17.35 -5.30 -16.09
CA MET A 47 -17.06 -6.35 -15.11
C MET A 47 -16.44 -5.78 -13.83
N LEU A 48 -15.39 -4.97 -13.96
CA LEU A 48 -14.71 -4.36 -12.82
C LEU A 48 -15.66 -3.45 -12.03
N ASN A 49 -16.47 -2.66 -12.71
CA ASN A 49 -17.47 -1.81 -12.06
C ASN A 49 -18.57 -2.60 -11.33
N ALA A 50 -18.84 -3.85 -11.70
CA ALA A 50 -19.79 -4.69 -10.98
C ALA A 50 -19.24 -5.31 -9.70
N VAL A 51 -17.90 -5.38 -9.53
CA VAL A 51 -17.28 -6.11 -8.42
C VAL A 51 -16.39 -5.27 -7.52
N LEU A 52 -15.83 -4.16 -8.02
CA LEU A 52 -14.93 -3.29 -7.27
C LEU A 52 -15.66 -2.24 -6.45
N THR A 53 -15.06 -1.80 -5.37
CA THR A 53 -15.59 -0.75 -4.48
C THR A 53 -15.51 0.65 -5.06
N ASN A 54 -14.62 0.89 -6.04
CA ASN A 54 -14.45 2.20 -6.67
C ASN A 54 -14.94 2.22 -8.11
N ASP A 55 -15.18 3.40 -8.64
CA ASP A 55 -15.70 3.60 -10.01
C ASP A 55 -14.56 3.57 -11.01
N VAL A 56 -14.56 2.58 -11.90
CA VAL A 56 -13.53 2.43 -12.94
C VAL A 56 -13.89 3.36 -14.10
N PRO A 57 -13.05 4.39 -14.39
CA PRO A 57 -13.34 5.32 -15.46
C PRO A 57 -13.36 4.64 -16.84
N THR A 58 -14.19 5.17 -17.72
CA THR A 58 -14.25 4.71 -19.13
C THR A 58 -13.17 5.34 -20.00
N HIS A 59 -12.48 6.38 -19.52
CA HIS A 59 -11.42 7.06 -20.26
C HIS A 59 -10.18 6.16 -20.36
N GLU A 60 -9.47 6.25 -21.49
CA GLU A 60 -8.44 5.30 -21.86
C GLU A 60 -7.24 5.25 -20.92
N ASP A 61 -6.81 6.38 -20.38
CA ASP A 61 -5.55 6.48 -19.63
C ASP A 61 -5.75 6.63 -18.11
N HIS A 62 -6.96 6.39 -17.61
CA HIS A 62 -7.30 6.58 -16.20
C HIS A 62 -7.52 5.24 -15.49
N GLY A 63 -6.72 4.99 -14.47
CA GLY A 63 -6.88 3.86 -13.55
C GLY A 63 -7.48 4.29 -12.21
N ILE A 64 -7.57 3.34 -11.29
CA ILE A 64 -8.07 3.56 -9.93
C ILE A 64 -7.41 2.61 -8.93
N TYR A 65 -7.46 2.97 -7.65
CA TYR A 65 -7.29 2.06 -6.55
C TYR A 65 -8.66 1.62 -6.01
N ALA A 66 -8.83 0.34 -5.74
CA ALA A 66 -10.09 -0.25 -5.30
C ALA A 66 -9.88 -1.50 -4.44
N MET A 67 -10.97 -2.01 -3.89
CA MET A 67 -11.00 -3.27 -3.15
C MET A 67 -11.99 -4.25 -3.76
N LEU A 68 -11.73 -5.54 -3.57
CA LEU A 68 -12.68 -6.62 -3.70
C LEU A 68 -13.18 -7.00 -2.31
N LEU A 69 -14.50 -7.07 -2.15
CA LEU A 69 -15.13 -7.42 -0.89
C LEU A 69 -15.92 -8.72 -1.00
N ASP A 70 -16.11 -9.37 0.15
CA ASP A 70 -17.11 -10.41 0.28
C ASP A 70 -18.53 -9.81 0.44
N PRO A 71 -19.61 -10.60 0.34
CA PRO A 71 -20.97 -10.10 0.53
C PRO A 71 -21.25 -9.49 1.92
N LYS A 72 -20.38 -9.74 2.92
CA LYS A 72 -20.50 -9.15 4.26
C LYS A 72 -19.73 -7.83 4.39
N GLY A 73 -19.02 -7.41 3.33
CA GLY A 73 -18.25 -6.17 3.27
C GLY A 73 -16.82 -6.29 3.79
N ARG A 74 -16.30 -7.51 4.00
CA ARG A 74 -14.91 -7.74 4.39
C ARG A 74 -14.00 -7.68 3.18
N ILE A 75 -12.84 -7.08 3.35
CA ILE A 75 -11.82 -6.95 2.31
C ILE A 75 -11.28 -8.33 1.97
N GLN A 76 -11.28 -8.69 0.69
CA GLN A 76 -10.65 -9.90 0.21
C GLN A 76 -9.27 -9.62 -0.36
N THR A 77 -9.12 -8.48 -1.00
CA THR A 77 -7.86 -7.86 -1.42
C THR A 77 -8.11 -6.41 -1.83
N ASP A 78 -7.05 -5.65 -1.87
CA ASP A 78 -7.00 -4.39 -2.62
C ASP A 78 -6.29 -4.61 -3.96
N LEU A 79 -6.46 -3.68 -4.86
CA LEU A 79 -5.85 -3.72 -6.19
C LEU A 79 -5.86 -2.35 -6.84
N ARG A 80 -4.96 -2.18 -7.79
CA ARG A 80 -4.99 -1.05 -8.71
C ARG A 80 -5.41 -1.52 -10.09
N VAL A 81 -6.35 -0.82 -10.69
CA VAL A 81 -6.66 -0.94 -12.13
C VAL A 81 -5.79 0.06 -12.87
N VAL A 82 -5.06 -0.41 -13.86
CA VAL A 82 -4.24 0.41 -14.75
C VAL A 82 -4.82 0.30 -16.16
N LYS A 83 -5.07 1.44 -16.77
CA LYS A 83 -5.55 1.51 -18.16
C LYS A 83 -4.55 2.24 -19.03
N ALA A 84 -4.23 1.67 -20.19
CA ALA A 84 -3.38 2.30 -21.17
C ALA A 84 -3.83 1.86 -22.59
N GLY A 85 -4.52 2.75 -23.29
CA GLY A 85 -5.17 2.41 -24.54
C GLY A 85 -6.16 1.23 -24.36
N ASP A 86 -6.02 0.20 -25.17
CA ASP A 86 -6.88 -1.01 -25.11
C ASP A 86 -6.50 -1.98 -23.97
N GLU A 87 -5.40 -1.74 -23.25
CA GLU A 87 -4.95 -2.62 -22.18
C GLU A 87 -5.61 -2.24 -20.84
N THR A 88 -6.09 -3.24 -20.13
CA THR A 88 -6.56 -3.12 -18.74
C THR A 88 -5.77 -4.13 -17.91
N LEU A 89 -4.97 -3.61 -16.97
CA LEU A 89 -4.17 -4.42 -16.07
C LEU A 89 -4.72 -4.29 -14.64
N ILE A 90 -4.59 -5.35 -13.88
CA ILE A 90 -4.79 -5.39 -12.43
C ILE A 90 -3.43 -5.61 -11.81
N ASP A 91 -3.10 -4.78 -10.84
CA ASP A 91 -1.86 -4.80 -10.08
C ASP A 91 -2.20 -4.97 -8.59
N THR A 92 -1.67 -6.03 -7.98
CA THR A 92 -1.97 -6.40 -6.59
C THR A 92 -0.71 -6.67 -5.77
N GLU A 93 -0.85 -6.56 -4.44
CA GLU A 93 0.14 -7.14 -3.52
C GLU A 93 0.18 -8.66 -3.67
N PRO A 94 1.33 -9.33 -3.41
CA PRO A 94 1.46 -10.78 -3.52
C PRO A 94 0.42 -11.54 -2.70
N GLU A 95 0.14 -11.07 -1.48
CA GLU A 95 -0.80 -11.68 -0.55
C GLU A 95 -2.25 -11.61 -1.04
N GLY A 96 -2.56 -10.67 -1.93
CA GLY A 96 -3.89 -10.49 -2.52
C GLY A 96 -4.10 -11.15 -3.87
N ALA A 97 -3.04 -11.60 -4.52
CA ALA A 97 -3.05 -12.04 -5.91
C ALA A 97 -4.01 -13.20 -6.18
N GLU A 98 -3.97 -14.25 -5.35
CA GLU A 98 -4.83 -15.42 -5.53
C GLU A 98 -6.31 -15.06 -5.32
N ALA A 99 -6.63 -14.26 -4.32
CA ALA A 99 -7.99 -13.79 -4.07
C ALA A 99 -8.51 -12.93 -5.25
N ALA A 100 -7.69 -12.02 -5.77
CA ALA A 100 -8.04 -11.22 -6.94
C ALA A 100 -8.34 -12.12 -8.15
N LYS A 101 -7.45 -13.05 -8.45
CA LYS A 101 -7.57 -13.99 -9.57
C LYS A 101 -8.83 -14.87 -9.44
N GLU A 102 -9.07 -15.46 -8.27
CA GLU A 102 -10.24 -16.30 -8.03
C GLU A 102 -11.54 -15.51 -8.23
N ILE A 103 -11.66 -14.33 -7.58
CA ILE A 103 -12.87 -13.52 -7.64
C ILE A 103 -13.12 -13.03 -9.07
N LEU A 104 -12.12 -12.42 -9.70
CA LEU A 104 -12.27 -11.90 -11.06
C LEU A 104 -12.57 -13.01 -12.07
N THR A 105 -11.95 -14.18 -11.96
CA THR A 105 -12.24 -15.35 -12.82
C THR A 105 -13.70 -15.80 -12.69
N ARG A 106 -14.29 -15.72 -11.51
CA ARG A 106 -15.71 -16.08 -11.28
C ARG A 106 -16.67 -15.15 -12.03
N TYR A 107 -16.34 -13.85 -12.14
CA TYR A 107 -17.21 -12.87 -12.82
C TYR A 107 -16.91 -12.72 -14.33
N ALA A 108 -15.73 -13.09 -14.79
CA ALA A 108 -15.26 -12.93 -16.16
C ALA A 108 -16.20 -13.50 -17.25
N PRO A 109 -16.82 -14.69 -17.08
CA PRO A 109 -17.71 -15.25 -18.10
C PRO A 109 -18.96 -14.39 -18.37
N PHE A 110 -19.49 -13.71 -17.37
CA PHE A 110 -20.70 -12.87 -17.50
C PHE A 110 -20.48 -11.66 -18.40
N SER A 111 -19.25 -11.13 -18.45
CA SER A 111 -18.86 -10.00 -19.27
C SER A 111 -18.03 -10.39 -20.50
N ARG A 112 -17.84 -11.70 -20.73
CA ARG A 112 -16.98 -12.25 -21.80
C ARG A 112 -15.56 -11.70 -21.74
N VAL A 113 -15.01 -11.65 -20.54
CA VAL A 113 -13.65 -11.23 -20.23
C VAL A 113 -12.75 -12.46 -20.09
N ARG A 114 -11.49 -12.31 -20.44
CA ARG A 114 -10.42 -13.28 -20.19
C ARG A 114 -9.41 -12.62 -19.26
N LEU A 115 -8.90 -13.40 -18.32
CA LEU A 115 -7.80 -13.03 -17.44
C LEU A 115 -6.55 -13.78 -17.90
N GLU A 116 -5.45 -13.06 -17.99
CA GLU A 116 -4.12 -13.59 -18.27
C GLU A 116 -3.17 -13.10 -17.19
N GLU A 117 -2.45 -14.02 -16.55
CA GLU A 117 -1.41 -13.68 -15.58
C GLU A 117 -0.13 -13.30 -16.34
N LEU A 118 0.41 -12.10 -16.05
CA LEU A 118 1.61 -11.59 -16.70
C LEU A 118 2.86 -11.95 -15.87
N SER A 119 3.17 -13.24 -15.81
CA SER A 119 4.31 -13.76 -15.02
C SER A 119 5.69 -13.35 -15.57
N ASP A 120 5.73 -12.84 -16.79
CA ASP A 120 6.91 -12.33 -17.47
C ASP A 120 7.00 -10.80 -17.49
N TRP A 121 6.15 -10.14 -16.72
CA TRP A 121 6.17 -8.70 -16.51
C TRP A 121 6.43 -8.37 -15.04
N GLU A 122 7.11 -7.27 -14.81
CA GLU A 122 7.48 -6.79 -13.48
C GLU A 122 7.10 -5.32 -13.31
N VAL A 123 7.24 -4.82 -12.08
CA VAL A 123 7.09 -3.41 -11.72
C VAL A 123 8.42 -2.89 -11.16
N LEU A 124 8.85 -1.74 -11.66
CA LEU A 124 9.98 -0.97 -11.15
C LEU A 124 9.45 0.38 -10.67
N GLY A 125 9.61 0.68 -9.39
CA GLY A 125 9.25 1.99 -8.83
C GLY A 125 10.32 3.04 -9.13
N HIS A 126 9.90 4.25 -9.48
CA HIS A 126 10.75 5.43 -9.60
C HIS A 126 10.10 6.59 -8.86
N TYR A 127 10.57 6.87 -7.65
CA TYR A 127 9.89 7.76 -6.71
C TYR A 127 10.80 8.83 -6.14
N GLY A 128 10.18 9.92 -5.66
CA GLY A 128 10.82 11.03 -5.00
C GLY A 128 10.58 12.35 -5.71
N PRO A 129 10.90 13.49 -5.08
CA PRO A 129 10.59 14.84 -5.60
C PRO A 129 11.26 15.15 -6.94
N ARG A 130 12.35 14.45 -7.30
CA ARG A 130 13.03 14.60 -8.58
C ARG A 130 12.69 13.52 -9.61
N ALA A 131 11.80 12.59 -9.28
CA ALA A 131 11.46 11.49 -10.19
C ALA A 131 10.88 11.98 -11.52
N THR A 132 10.02 12.99 -11.48
CA THR A 132 9.42 13.59 -12.68
C THR A 132 10.49 14.21 -13.60
N GLU A 133 11.44 14.95 -13.03
CA GLU A 133 12.55 15.55 -13.78
C GLU A 133 13.40 14.48 -14.50
N LEU A 134 13.82 13.45 -13.79
CA LEU A 134 14.68 12.40 -14.32
C LEU A 134 13.99 11.50 -15.35
N LEU A 135 12.66 11.42 -15.29
CA LEU A 135 11.87 10.66 -16.25
C LEU A 135 11.48 11.44 -17.51
N GLY A 136 11.93 12.71 -17.64
CA GLY A 136 11.61 13.55 -18.80
C GLY A 136 10.28 14.28 -18.69
N ASN A 137 9.80 14.53 -17.46
CA ASN A 137 8.60 15.29 -17.13
C ASN A 137 7.28 14.75 -17.72
N PRO A 138 6.94 13.47 -17.54
CA PRO A 138 5.60 13.00 -17.86
C PRO A 138 4.60 13.69 -16.91
N ASP A 139 3.56 14.29 -17.50
CA ASP A 139 2.47 14.92 -16.74
C ASP A 139 1.37 13.88 -16.52
N LEU A 140 1.55 13.05 -15.49
CA LEU A 140 0.62 11.97 -15.15
C LEU A 140 0.12 12.17 -13.71
N ALA A 141 -1.20 12.27 -13.56
CA ALA A 141 -1.84 12.21 -12.27
C ALA A 141 -1.77 10.78 -11.68
N GLU A 142 -2.16 10.63 -10.42
CA GLU A 142 -2.22 9.31 -9.77
C GLU A 142 -3.12 8.36 -10.58
N HIS A 143 -2.62 7.17 -10.87
CA HIS A 143 -3.25 6.11 -11.66
C HIS A 143 -3.44 6.42 -13.15
N GLU A 144 -3.03 7.57 -13.65
CA GLU A 144 -2.90 7.79 -15.09
C GLU A 144 -1.72 6.99 -15.64
N ALA A 145 -1.86 6.48 -16.85
CA ALA A 145 -0.86 5.62 -17.47
C ALA A 145 -0.63 5.98 -18.94
N THR A 146 0.62 5.90 -19.36
CA THR A 146 1.02 6.05 -20.76
C THR A 146 2.18 5.14 -21.11
N ARG A 147 2.34 4.82 -22.40
CA ARG A 147 3.57 4.18 -22.87
C ARG A 147 4.61 5.25 -23.21
N ALA A 148 5.81 5.08 -22.67
CA ALA A 148 6.93 5.95 -22.92
C ALA A 148 8.19 5.17 -23.29
N GLU A 149 9.08 5.81 -24.04
CA GLU A 149 10.41 5.31 -24.34
C GLU A 149 11.41 5.91 -23.32
N ILE A 150 12.05 5.04 -22.53
CA ILE A 150 13.01 5.43 -21.49
C ILE A 150 14.28 4.61 -21.72
N GLY A 151 15.43 5.29 -21.89
CA GLY A 151 16.68 4.58 -22.17
C GLY A 151 16.66 3.73 -23.44
N GLY A 152 15.81 4.10 -24.42
CA GLY A 152 15.69 3.38 -25.70
C GLY A 152 14.77 2.15 -25.66
N VAL A 153 14.01 1.94 -24.58
CA VAL A 153 13.04 0.85 -24.44
C VAL A 153 11.66 1.36 -24.08
N SER A 154 10.62 0.74 -24.63
CA SER A 154 9.22 1.09 -24.37
C SER A 154 8.71 0.36 -23.13
N VAL A 155 8.20 1.11 -22.17
CA VAL A 155 7.55 0.62 -20.95
C VAL A 155 6.24 1.34 -20.69
N LEU A 156 5.37 0.76 -19.89
CA LEU A 156 4.19 1.44 -19.38
C LEU A 156 4.58 2.25 -18.14
N VAL A 157 4.27 3.54 -18.13
CA VAL A 157 4.51 4.48 -17.03
C VAL A 157 3.18 4.78 -16.36
N VAL A 158 3.11 4.62 -15.05
CA VAL A 158 1.89 4.83 -14.26
C VAL A 158 2.18 5.84 -13.16
N GLY A 159 1.40 6.92 -13.07
CA GLY A 159 1.53 7.93 -12.02
C GLY A 159 1.19 7.37 -10.64
N VAL A 160 2.01 7.71 -9.64
CA VAL A 160 1.86 7.32 -8.22
C VAL A 160 1.94 8.56 -7.36
N ALA A 161 0.96 8.74 -6.45
CA ALA A 161 0.97 9.84 -5.48
C ALA A 161 1.45 9.40 -4.09
N VAL A 162 1.15 8.17 -3.69
CA VAL A 162 1.47 7.63 -2.35
C VAL A 162 2.12 6.25 -2.45
N PRO A 163 2.99 5.87 -1.50
CA PRO A 163 3.43 6.60 -0.29
C PRO A 163 4.38 7.75 -0.61
N VAL A 164 5.07 7.70 -1.74
CA VAL A 164 5.97 8.73 -2.28
C VAL A 164 5.57 8.98 -3.72
N SER A 165 5.45 10.25 -4.12
CA SER A 165 5.09 10.59 -5.49
C SER A 165 6.16 10.16 -6.49
N GLY A 166 5.73 9.78 -7.68
CA GLY A 166 6.58 9.29 -8.75
C GLY A 166 5.83 8.40 -9.71
N TYR A 167 6.46 7.30 -10.14
CA TYR A 167 5.94 6.45 -11.19
C TYR A 167 6.25 4.97 -10.93
N ASP A 168 5.30 4.11 -11.29
CA ASP A 168 5.57 2.70 -11.52
C ASP A 168 5.81 2.46 -13.01
N LEU A 169 6.89 1.79 -13.32
CA LEU A 169 7.31 1.41 -14.66
C LEU A 169 7.03 -0.08 -14.82
N ILE A 170 6.17 -0.44 -15.77
CA ILE A 170 5.68 -1.81 -15.91
C ILE A 170 6.11 -2.35 -17.28
N GLY A 171 6.69 -3.55 -17.30
CA GLY A 171 7.15 -4.19 -18.54
C GLY A 171 7.94 -5.46 -18.31
N PRO A 172 8.50 -6.04 -19.40
CA PRO A 172 9.38 -7.20 -19.30
C PRO A 172 10.65 -6.91 -18.49
N PRO A 173 11.21 -7.89 -17.75
CA PRO A 173 12.40 -7.72 -16.90
C PRO A 173 13.59 -7.09 -17.63
N GLN A 174 13.84 -7.49 -18.88
CA GLN A 174 14.97 -6.96 -19.67
C GLN A 174 14.80 -5.47 -20.01
N ALA A 175 13.57 -5.02 -20.28
CA ALA A 175 13.28 -3.61 -20.52
C ALA A 175 13.46 -2.82 -19.22
N LEU A 176 12.94 -3.32 -18.10
CA LEU A 176 13.06 -2.66 -16.80
C LEU A 176 14.51 -2.61 -16.30
N ALA A 177 15.35 -3.61 -16.60
CA ALA A 177 16.78 -3.57 -16.31
C ALA A 177 17.48 -2.41 -17.03
N ALA A 178 17.20 -2.21 -18.33
CA ALA A 178 17.75 -1.10 -19.10
C ALA A 178 17.25 0.27 -18.59
N VAL A 179 15.97 0.36 -18.22
CA VAL A 179 15.39 1.56 -17.62
C VAL A 179 16.04 1.86 -16.28
N ARG A 180 16.22 0.86 -15.42
CA ARG A 180 16.91 1.00 -14.11
C ARG A 180 18.31 1.57 -14.30
N GLU A 181 19.10 1.00 -15.22
CA GLU A 181 20.47 1.47 -15.51
C GLU A 181 20.45 2.93 -15.97
N HIS A 182 19.59 3.27 -16.90
CA HIS A 182 19.44 4.65 -17.39
C HIS A 182 19.07 5.64 -16.28
N LEU A 183 18.12 5.30 -15.40
CA LEU A 183 17.71 6.16 -14.29
C LEU A 183 18.83 6.35 -13.26
N ILE A 184 19.62 5.32 -12.98
CA ILE A 184 20.80 5.43 -12.10
C ILE A 184 21.87 6.33 -12.72
N GLU A 185 22.16 6.17 -14.02
CA GLU A 185 23.12 7.01 -14.73
C GLU A 185 22.68 8.49 -14.78
N THR A 186 21.38 8.76 -14.78
CA THR A 186 20.82 10.12 -14.75
C THR A 186 20.68 10.71 -13.35
N GLY A 187 20.99 9.94 -12.29
CA GLY A 187 21.11 10.44 -10.92
C GLY A 187 20.08 9.92 -9.93
N ALA A 188 19.33 8.87 -10.25
CA ALA A 188 18.51 8.16 -9.27
C ALA A 188 19.38 7.25 -8.39
N THR A 189 18.98 7.08 -7.14
CA THR A 189 19.63 6.18 -6.18
C THR A 189 18.84 4.87 -6.06
N THR A 190 19.49 3.73 -5.96
CA THR A 190 18.78 2.49 -5.62
C THR A 190 18.31 2.55 -4.17
N ALA A 191 17.03 2.27 -3.95
CA ALA A 191 16.46 2.12 -2.60
C ALA A 191 16.01 0.67 -2.40
N GLY A 192 16.29 0.13 -1.21
CA GLY A 192 15.85 -1.19 -0.80
C GLY A 192 14.36 -1.23 -0.45
N ALA A 193 13.83 -2.44 -0.28
CA ALA A 193 12.44 -2.65 0.12
C ALA A 193 12.15 -2.00 1.48
N ASP A 194 13.09 -2.05 2.43
CA ASP A 194 12.93 -1.48 3.76
C ASP A 194 12.82 0.05 3.73
N ALA A 195 13.56 0.73 2.85
CA ALA A 195 13.45 2.17 2.65
C ALA A 195 12.06 2.57 2.14
N HIS A 196 11.51 1.82 1.17
CA HIS A 196 10.16 2.05 0.64
C HIS A 196 9.08 1.72 1.67
N GLU A 197 9.23 0.61 2.40
CA GLU A 197 8.32 0.22 3.47
C GLU A 197 8.30 1.26 4.60
N THR A 198 9.46 1.80 4.96
CA THR A 198 9.57 2.92 5.91
C THR A 198 8.78 4.14 5.43
N ALA A 199 8.97 4.54 4.18
CA ALA A 199 8.23 5.67 3.60
C ALA A 199 6.71 5.42 3.60
N ARG A 200 6.29 4.17 3.35
CA ARG A 200 4.88 3.76 3.40
C ARG A 200 4.28 3.91 4.81
N ILE A 201 4.97 3.38 5.82
CA ILE A 201 4.53 3.43 7.21
C ILE A 201 4.48 4.91 7.69
N GLU A 202 5.49 5.68 7.36
CA GLU A 202 5.56 7.11 7.68
C GLU A 202 4.42 7.90 7.02
N ALA A 203 4.06 7.56 5.77
CA ALA A 203 2.93 8.17 5.08
C ALA A 203 1.57 7.75 5.63
N GLY A 204 1.50 6.69 6.44
CA GLY A 204 0.25 6.14 6.96
C GLY A 204 -0.54 5.35 5.93
N VAL A 205 0.12 4.80 4.91
CA VAL A 205 -0.52 4.03 3.84
C VAL A 205 -0.56 2.56 4.22
N PRO A 206 -1.75 1.96 4.40
CA PRO A 206 -1.86 0.55 4.73
C PRO A 206 -1.46 -0.34 3.54
N ARG A 207 -0.98 -1.55 3.84
CA ARG A 207 -0.66 -2.59 2.87
C ARG A 207 -1.47 -3.85 3.14
N PHE A 208 -2.04 -4.44 2.08
CA PHE A 208 -2.73 -5.72 2.19
C PHE A 208 -1.75 -6.83 2.59
N GLY A 209 -2.20 -7.72 3.45
CA GLY A 209 -1.36 -8.78 4.02
C GLY A 209 -0.60 -8.37 5.30
N ALA A 210 -0.38 -7.07 5.51
CA ALA A 210 0.25 -6.55 6.73
C ALA A 210 -0.75 -5.79 7.62
N ASP A 211 -1.26 -4.68 7.14
CA ASP A 211 -2.16 -3.80 7.91
C ASP A 211 -3.63 -4.09 7.62
N ILE A 212 -3.93 -4.50 6.41
CA ILE A 212 -5.27 -4.87 5.97
C ILE A 212 -5.29 -6.35 5.60
N THR A 213 -6.29 -7.07 6.13
CA THR A 213 -6.46 -8.51 5.93
C THR A 213 -7.94 -8.82 5.66
N PRO A 214 -8.31 -10.06 5.31
CA PRO A 214 -9.71 -10.47 5.18
C PRO A 214 -10.56 -10.34 6.46
N GLU A 215 -9.98 -9.97 7.59
CA GLU A 215 -10.70 -9.67 8.81
C GLU A 215 -11.16 -8.21 8.93
N ASN A 216 -10.72 -7.36 7.99
CA ASN A 216 -10.96 -5.93 8.04
C ASN A 216 -12.12 -5.48 7.14
N PHE A 217 -12.66 -4.32 7.47
CA PHE A 217 -13.62 -3.57 6.66
C PHE A 217 -12.96 -2.30 6.13
N PRO A 218 -13.37 -1.79 4.95
CA PRO A 218 -12.79 -0.55 4.40
C PRO A 218 -12.84 0.64 5.37
N GLY A 219 -13.94 0.77 6.13
CA GLY A 219 -14.12 1.86 7.10
C GLY A 219 -13.21 1.81 8.34
N GLU A 220 -12.39 0.77 8.49
CA GLU A 220 -11.41 0.68 9.57
C GLU A 220 -10.10 1.43 9.27
N SER A 221 -9.82 1.80 8.02
CA SER A 221 -8.74 2.70 7.60
C SER A 221 -9.31 3.89 6.85
N GLU A 222 -9.01 5.09 7.31
CA GLU A 222 -9.43 6.33 6.64
C GLU A 222 -8.78 6.47 5.26
N ASN A 223 -7.48 6.26 5.18
CA ASN A 223 -6.73 6.31 3.93
C ASN A 223 -7.29 5.33 2.88
N ALA A 224 -7.49 4.07 3.28
CA ALA A 224 -8.01 3.06 2.37
C ALA A 224 -9.45 3.34 1.94
N LEU A 225 -10.31 3.82 2.85
CA LEU A 225 -11.69 4.14 2.55
C LEU A 225 -11.81 5.29 1.54
N GLU A 226 -11.09 6.38 1.77
CA GLU A 226 -11.15 7.58 0.93
C GLU A 226 -10.64 7.31 -0.50
N ARG A 227 -9.59 6.50 -0.62
CA ARG A 227 -8.96 6.22 -1.90
C ARG A 227 -9.62 5.09 -2.69
N ALA A 228 -10.14 4.06 -2.00
CA ALA A 228 -10.60 2.84 -2.62
C ALA A 228 -12.13 2.72 -2.76
N VAL A 229 -12.93 3.62 -2.18
CA VAL A 229 -14.40 3.46 -2.14
C VAL A 229 -15.12 4.66 -2.74
N SER A 230 -15.90 4.41 -3.78
CA SER A 230 -16.84 5.40 -4.31
C SER A 230 -18.24 5.17 -3.72
N PHE A 231 -18.77 6.18 -3.05
CA PHE A 231 -20.15 6.17 -2.52
C PHE A 231 -21.18 6.62 -3.57
N GLY A 232 -20.73 7.09 -4.72
CA GLY A 232 -21.59 7.55 -5.83
C GLY A 232 -21.80 6.53 -6.94
N LYS A 233 -21.04 5.44 -6.95
CA LYS A 233 -21.12 4.41 -8.00
C LYS A 233 -22.28 3.43 -7.82
N GLY A 234 -22.51 2.59 -8.83
CA GLY A 234 -23.47 1.48 -8.80
C GLY A 234 -23.14 0.39 -7.78
N CYS A 235 -23.99 -0.63 -7.70
CA CYS A 235 -23.88 -1.71 -6.71
C CYS A 235 -22.62 -2.58 -6.91
N TYR A 236 -22.06 -3.02 -5.79
CA TYR A 236 -20.97 -4.00 -5.71
C TYR A 236 -21.15 -4.90 -4.47
N PRO A 237 -20.52 -6.08 -4.41
CA PRO A 237 -20.63 -6.97 -3.26
C PRO A 237 -20.16 -6.28 -1.96
N GLY A 238 -20.96 -6.42 -0.88
CA GLY A 238 -20.63 -5.85 0.43
C GLY A 238 -20.95 -4.36 0.64
N GLN A 239 -21.44 -3.66 -0.39
CA GLN A 239 -21.72 -2.21 -0.36
C GLN A 239 -22.61 -1.79 0.83
N GLU A 240 -23.65 -2.57 1.18
CA GLU A 240 -24.55 -2.21 2.26
C GLU A 240 -23.84 -2.05 3.60
N THR A 241 -22.92 -2.96 3.90
CA THR A 241 -22.14 -2.90 5.14
C THR A 241 -21.20 -1.69 5.15
N VAL A 242 -20.53 -1.41 4.04
CA VAL A 242 -19.64 -0.25 3.89
C VAL A 242 -20.40 1.05 4.07
N ALA A 243 -21.53 1.20 3.36
CA ALA A 243 -22.38 2.38 3.46
C ALA A 243 -22.95 2.57 4.88
N ARG A 244 -23.40 1.49 5.52
CA ARG A 244 -23.90 1.55 6.89
C ARG A 244 -22.82 2.00 7.88
N MET A 245 -21.59 1.50 7.75
CA MET A 245 -20.46 1.91 8.62
C MET A 245 -20.12 3.37 8.40
N HIS A 246 -20.14 3.84 7.16
CA HIS A 246 -19.82 5.24 6.83
C HIS A 246 -20.90 6.22 7.31
N TYR A 247 -22.19 5.96 7.05
CA TYR A 247 -23.26 6.93 7.32
C TYR A 247 -23.94 6.79 8.69
N ARG A 248 -23.91 5.62 9.30
CA ARG A 248 -24.73 5.31 10.51
C ARG A 248 -23.95 4.63 11.62
N GLY A 249 -22.69 4.34 11.42
CA GLY A 249 -21.89 3.58 12.35
C GLY A 249 -20.50 4.16 12.54
N SER A 250 -19.76 3.48 13.38
CA SER A 250 -18.34 3.69 13.57
C SER A 250 -17.72 2.32 13.75
N PRO A 251 -16.61 2.00 13.10
CA PRO A 251 -15.96 0.70 13.27
C PRO A 251 -15.54 0.49 14.75
N ASN A 252 -15.40 -0.76 15.14
CA ASN A 252 -14.98 -1.11 16.50
C ASN A 252 -13.49 -0.84 16.75
N LYS A 253 -12.72 -0.76 15.69
CA LYS A 253 -11.28 -0.42 15.68
C LYS A 253 -11.00 0.45 14.46
N LYS A 254 -9.96 1.27 14.54
CA LYS A 254 -9.44 2.05 13.40
C LYS A 254 -7.93 1.91 13.31
N LEU A 255 -7.42 1.98 12.09
CA LEU A 255 -5.99 2.03 11.83
C LEU A 255 -5.45 3.44 12.14
N TYR A 256 -4.31 3.49 12.81
CA TYR A 256 -3.60 4.71 13.15
C TYR A 256 -2.13 4.60 12.74
N ARG A 257 -1.56 5.73 12.39
CA ARG A 257 -0.12 5.91 12.30
C ARG A 257 0.39 6.43 13.64
N PHE A 258 1.44 5.82 14.13
CA PHE A 258 2.10 6.18 15.38
C PHE A 258 3.49 6.75 15.12
N GLU A 259 3.89 7.69 15.95
CA GLU A 259 5.27 8.09 16.14
C GLU A 259 5.70 7.61 17.53
N LEU A 260 6.75 6.82 17.59
CA LEU A 260 7.23 6.16 18.79
C LEU A 260 8.51 6.84 19.31
N GLU A 261 8.72 6.79 20.63
CA GLU A 261 9.89 7.37 21.27
C GLU A 261 11.18 6.66 20.79
N PRO A 262 12.20 7.41 20.34
CA PRO A 262 13.44 6.82 19.88
C PRO A 262 14.27 6.23 21.04
N GLY A 263 15.08 5.23 20.74
CA GLY A 263 16.18 4.82 21.64
C GLY A 263 15.85 3.71 22.62
N SER A 264 14.80 2.92 22.42
CA SER A 264 14.62 1.68 23.19
C SER A 264 15.67 0.64 22.76
N MET A 265 16.16 -0.16 23.71
CA MET A 265 17.09 -1.27 23.42
C MET A 265 16.42 -2.38 22.59
N GLU A 266 15.10 -2.50 22.70
CA GLU A 266 14.28 -3.41 21.91
C GLU A 266 13.15 -2.59 21.28
N PRO A 267 13.19 -2.29 19.97
CA PRO A 267 12.09 -1.65 19.27
C PRO A 267 10.88 -2.60 19.26
N PRO A 268 9.65 -2.04 19.31
CA PRO A 268 8.45 -2.87 19.18
C PRO A 268 8.38 -3.51 17.80
N GLU A 269 7.68 -4.64 17.73
CA GLU A 269 7.47 -5.40 16.50
C GLU A 269 5.98 -5.40 16.09
N ALA A 270 5.70 -5.80 14.86
CA ALA A 270 4.34 -6.06 14.42
C ALA A 270 3.70 -7.20 15.26
N GLY A 271 2.51 -6.96 15.76
CA GLY A 271 1.81 -7.86 16.69
C GLY A 271 1.85 -7.40 18.14
N ASP A 272 2.74 -6.48 18.50
CA ASP A 272 2.83 -5.99 19.88
C ASP A 272 1.58 -5.21 20.30
N GLU A 273 1.18 -5.41 21.54
CA GLU A 273 0.00 -4.77 22.12
C GLU A 273 0.25 -3.30 22.44
N ILE A 274 -0.74 -2.46 22.14
CA ILE A 274 -0.75 -1.06 22.55
C ILE A 274 -1.51 -0.96 23.88
N LEU A 275 -0.81 -0.50 24.91
CA LEU A 275 -1.31 -0.36 26.26
C LEU A 275 -1.58 1.10 26.58
N GLN A 276 -2.66 1.37 27.32
CA GLN A 276 -3.02 2.70 27.80
C GLN A 276 -2.67 2.86 29.28
N GLY A 277 -1.98 3.96 29.65
CA GLY A 277 -1.56 4.32 31.01
C GLY A 277 -0.06 4.52 31.17
N GLU A 278 0.34 5.29 32.19
CA GLU A 278 1.75 5.67 32.44
C GLU A 278 2.58 4.62 33.17
N LYS A 279 1.98 3.56 33.74
CA LYS A 279 2.71 2.65 34.62
C LYS A 279 3.27 1.44 33.89
N LYS A 280 4.57 1.19 34.07
CA LYS A 280 5.07 -0.20 34.12
C LYS A 280 4.17 -0.96 35.10
N LEU A 281 3.37 -1.87 34.59
CA LEU A 281 2.57 -2.75 35.43
C LEU A 281 3.52 -3.69 36.17
N VAL A 282 3.72 -3.43 37.46
CA VAL A 282 4.34 -4.39 38.37
C VAL A 282 3.27 -5.46 38.62
N GLY A 283 3.24 -6.48 37.77
CA GLY A 283 2.25 -7.56 37.82
C GLY A 283 1.84 -8.03 36.41
N PRO A 284 1.03 -9.08 36.31
CA PRO A 284 0.58 -9.55 35.02
C PRO A 284 -0.23 -8.45 34.31
N ILE A 285 0.04 -8.25 33.00
CA ILE A 285 -0.68 -7.30 32.13
C ILE A 285 -2.17 -7.66 32.22
N SER A 286 -2.95 -6.71 32.73
CA SER A 286 -4.41 -6.87 32.70
C SER A 286 -4.89 -6.56 31.27
N SER A 287 -5.67 -7.47 30.69
CA SER A 287 -6.34 -7.26 29.39
C SER A 287 -7.23 -6.01 29.33
N ALA A 288 -7.53 -5.41 30.49
CA ALA A 288 -8.28 -4.16 30.60
C ALA A 288 -7.54 -2.93 30.03
N ASN A 289 -6.20 -2.98 29.96
CA ASN A 289 -5.38 -1.85 29.50
C ASN A 289 -4.94 -1.99 28.04
N VAL A 290 -5.17 -3.13 27.42
CA VAL A 290 -4.90 -3.31 25.99
C VAL A 290 -5.96 -2.55 25.20
N VAL A 291 -5.50 -1.60 24.39
CA VAL A 291 -6.36 -0.77 23.54
C VAL A 291 -6.12 -0.97 22.06
N GLY A 292 -5.11 -1.75 21.69
CA GLY A 292 -4.80 -2.01 20.29
C GLY A 292 -3.58 -2.90 20.10
N TRP A 293 -3.07 -2.94 18.87
CA TRP A 293 -1.85 -3.66 18.49
C TRP A 293 -1.21 -3.02 17.26
N LEU A 294 0.10 -3.19 17.11
CA LEU A 294 0.87 -2.77 15.95
C LEU A 294 0.71 -3.78 14.79
N THR A 295 0.69 -3.29 13.56
CA THR A 295 0.62 -4.12 12.34
C THR A 295 1.87 -3.99 11.50
N SER A 296 2.50 -2.82 11.49
CA SER A 296 3.75 -2.55 10.79
C SER A 296 4.62 -1.62 11.65
N VAL A 297 5.92 -1.87 11.69
CA VAL A 297 6.89 -1.02 12.40
C VAL A 297 8.06 -0.75 11.47
N ALA A 298 8.38 0.51 11.25
CA ALA A 298 9.52 0.93 10.45
C ALA A 298 10.83 0.84 11.27
N PRO A 299 11.97 0.54 10.64
CA PRO A 299 13.27 0.72 11.26
C PRO A 299 13.46 2.17 11.76
N PRO A 300 14.27 2.40 12.82
CA PRO A 300 14.58 3.73 13.30
C PRO A 300 15.18 4.60 12.21
N GLN A 301 14.69 5.84 12.08
CA GLN A 301 15.16 6.78 11.07
C GLN A 301 16.41 7.54 11.53
N VAL A 302 17.01 8.32 10.61
CA VAL A 302 18.22 9.14 10.89
C VAL A 302 18.03 10.10 12.05
N ASP A 303 16.82 10.64 12.19
CA ASP A 303 16.43 11.54 13.28
C ASP A 303 16.06 10.79 14.57
N GLY A 304 16.23 9.47 14.58
CA GLY A 304 15.90 8.58 15.70
C GLY A 304 14.40 8.29 15.82
N LYS A 305 13.54 8.83 14.97
CA LYS A 305 12.11 8.56 14.98
C LYS A 305 11.82 7.14 14.50
N VAL A 306 10.82 6.54 15.12
CA VAL A 306 10.27 5.24 14.71
C VAL A 306 8.80 5.45 14.37
N TYR A 307 8.41 5.02 13.20
CA TYR A 307 7.02 5.06 12.77
C TYR A 307 6.41 3.66 12.78
N ALA A 308 5.12 3.59 13.10
CA ALA A 308 4.38 2.33 13.08
C ALA A 308 2.94 2.53 12.60
N LEU A 309 2.33 1.48 12.08
CA LEU A 309 0.89 1.37 11.89
C LEU A 309 0.31 0.37 12.87
N GLY A 310 -0.95 0.55 13.24
CA GLY A 310 -1.62 -0.38 14.13
C GLY A 310 -3.07 0.01 14.39
N TYR A 311 -3.81 -0.91 14.94
CA TYR A 311 -5.22 -0.69 15.25
C TYR A 311 -5.41 -0.23 16.70
N LEU A 312 -6.26 0.78 16.87
CA LEU A 312 -6.82 1.14 18.16
C LEU A 312 -8.30 0.78 18.22
N ALA A 313 -8.69 0.19 19.32
CA ALA A 313 -10.10 -0.05 19.62
C ALA A 313 -10.83 1.30 19.80
N ARG A 314 -12.10 1.34 19.42
CA ARG A 314 -12.97 2.54 19.57
C ARG A 314 -13.02 3.11 21.00
N LYS A 315 -12.78 2.28 22.00
CA LYS A 315 -12.74 2.68 23.41
C LYS A 315 -11.46 3.38 23.85
N ALA A 316 -10.40 3.39 23.01
CA ALA A 316 -9.13 4.00 23.32
C ALA A 316 -9.30 5.51 23.51
N ASP A 317 -8.73 6.05 24.59
CA ASP A 317 -8.67 7.49 24.84
C ASP A 317 -7.39 8.05 24.20
N LEU A 318 -7.53 8.75 23.06
CA LEU A 318 -6.40 9.30 22.31
C LEU A 318 -5.64 10.41 23.07
N GLN A 319 -6.17 10.92 24.18
CA GLN A 319 -5.51 11.91 25.01
C GLN A 319 -4.70 11.29 26.16
N ALA A 320 -4.97 10.03 26.47
CA ALA A 320 -4.24 9.32 27.53
C ALA A 320 -2.89 8.80 27.00
N PRO A 321 -1.84 8.73 27.84
CA PRO A 321 -0.57 8.15 27.47
C PRO A 321 -0.74 6.71 26.99
N MET A 322 -0.05 6.37 25.89
CA MET A 322 -0.01 5.02 25.33
C MET A 322 1.45 4.56 25.18
N ARG A 323 1.64 3.25 25.16
CA ARG A 323 2.92 2.59 24.90
C ARG A 323 2.72 1.28 24.14
N ALA A 324 3.70 0.92 23.34
CA ALA A 324 3.84 -0.40 22.76
C ALA A 324 5.08 -1.04 23.41
N GLU A 325 4.91 -2.19 24.04
CA GLU A 325 5.93 -2.73 24.94
C GLU A 325 6.39 -1.67 25.98
N ASP A 326 7.68 -1.42 26.07
CA ASP A 326 8.27 -0.36 26.93
C ASP A 326 8.44 0.99 26.20
N VAL A 327 8.03 1.09 24.92
CA VAL A 327 8.21 2.29 24.08
C VAL A 327 6.99 3.18 24.13
N LYS A 328 7.21 4.45 24.44
CA LYS A 328 6.14 5.45 24.53
C LYS A 328 5.65 5.87 23.15
N VAL A 329 4.35 5.98 23.00
CA VAL A 329 3.72 6.60 21.82
C VAL A 329 3.75 8.12 22.00
N LEU A 330 4.42 8.83 21.09
CA LEU A 330 4.56 10.29 21.11
C LEU A 330 3.39 10.97 20.43
N ALA A 331 2.93 10.43 19.30
CA ALA A 331 1.83 10.94 18.52
C ALA A 331 1.09 9.82 17.79
N SER A 332 -0.22 9.99 17.59
CA SER A 332 -1.02 9.10 16.73
C SER A 332 -2.00 9.93 15.91
N LYS A 333 -2.23 9.48 14.66
CA LYS A 333 -3.24 10.05 13.76
C LYS A 333 -3.88 8.93 12.94
N PRO A 334 -5.15 9.09 12.48
CA PRO A 334 -5.78 8.13 11.57
C PRO A 334 -4.92 7.85 10.33
N ALA A 335 -4.93 6.60 9.87
CA ALA A 335 -4.21 6.10 8.69
C ALA A 335 -5.18 5.42 7.71
#